data_48338552b6364b780de1273435e3bda2
#
_entry.id   48338552b6364b780de1273435e3bda2
#
_cell.length_a   1.000
_cell.length_b   1.000
_cell.length_c   1.000
_cell.angle_alpha   90.00
_cell.angle_beta   90.00
_cell.angle_gamma   90.00
#
_symmetry.space_group_name_H-M   'P 1'
#
loop_
_entity.id
_entity.type
_entity.pdbx_description
1 polymer ?
#
loop_
_entity_poly.entity_id
_entity_poly.type
_entity_poly.pdbx_seq_one_letter_code
_entity_poly.pdbx_strand_id
1 'polypeptide(L)'
;VTKTTTACFEPSLDYIVTKIPKWDLAKFSTQVNREVGSSMKSVGEVMAIGRTFEESIQKAIRQVDPRWKGFEVYWRPEDLDRALTVPTDMRLFAIAYAMYEKGYTVDRLHDLTKITKVYTVHLRSRPELTCLSLNSGICISSIISFRLAEL
;
A
#
# COMPACT_ATOMS: atom_id res chain seq x y z
N VAL A 1 5.34 24.55 27.73
CA VAL A 1 6.70 24.65 28.21
C VAL A 1 7.38 25.90 27.64
N THR A 2 7.46 26.04 26.33
CA THR A 2 8.07 27.20 25.66
C THR A 2 7.17 28.42 25.53
N LYS A 3 5.83 28.22 25.60
CA LYS A 3 4.78 29.25 25.40
C LYS A 3 4.90 29.99 24.05
N THR A 4 5.53 29.39 23.07
CA THR A 4 5.77 29.98 21.74
C THR A 4 4.72 29.61 20.70
N THR A 5 3.93 28.55 20.94
CA THR A 5 2.86 28.10 20.04
C THR A 5 1.59 27.80 20.82
N THR A 6 0.45 27.82 20.14
CA THR A 6 -0.84 27.38 20.71
C THR A 6 -0.99 25.87 20.72
N ALA A 7 -1.68 25.31 21.69
CA ALA A 7 -1.93 23.86 21.77
C ALA A 7 -2.79 23.32 20.61
N CYS A 8 -3.58 24.18 19.98
CA CYS A 8 -4.49 23.83 18.88
C CYS A 8 -3.95 24.26 17.51
N PHE A 9 -2.65 24.44 17.37
CA PHE A 9 -2.03 24.77 16.10
C PHE A 9 -2.11 23.58 15.15
N GLU A 10 -2.78 23.74 14.01
CA GLU A 10 -2.82 22.72 12.96
C GLU A 10 -1.51 22.79 12.16
N PRO A 11 -0.70 21.72 12.16
CA PRO A 11 0.55 21.71 11.43
C PRO A 11 0.29 21.65 9.92
N SER A 12 1.06 22.40 9.14
CA SER A 12 1.13 22.25 7.69
C SER A 12 1.93 20.99 7.37
N LEU A 13 1.30 20.10 6.62
CA LEU A 13 1.88 18.79 6.30
C LEU A 13 2.20 18.72 4.80
N ASP A 14 3.44 18.33 4.40
CA ASP A 14 3.87 18.18 3.00
C ASP A 14 4.59 16.83 2.72
N TYR A 15 4.33 15.79 3.52
CA TYR A 15 4.75 14.43 3.27
C TYR A 15 3.58 13.44 3.37
N ILE A 16 3.69 12.31 2.68
CA ILE A 16 2.71 11.23 2.70
C ILE A 16 3.28 10.09 3.52
N VAL A 17 2.47 9.55 4.42
CA VAL A 17 2.78 8.32 5.16
C VAL A 17 1.88 7.21 4.69
N THR A 18 2.48 6.13 4.21
CA THR A 18 1.77 4.89 3.86
C THR A 18 1.98 3.86 4.95
N LYS A 19 0.88 3.37 5.51
CA LYS A 19 0.87 2.32 6.52
C LYS A 19 0.37 1.02 5.91
N ILE A 20 1.19 -0.03 5.93
CA ILE A 20 0.83 -1.37 5.45
C ILE A 20 0.91 -2.37 6.59
N PRO A 21 -0.15 -3.18 6.81
CA PRO A 21 -0.10 -4.27 7.77
C PRO A 21 0.88 -5.36 7.33
N LYS A 22 1.61 -5.92 8.27
CA LYS A 22 2.37 -7.15 8.08
C LYS A 22 1.50 -8.34 8.50
N TRP A 23 0.99 -9.07 7.52
CA TRP A 23 0.01 -10.12 7.77
C TRP A 23 0.62 -11.41 8.31
N ASP A 24 1.70 -11.88 7.69
CA ASP A 24 2.43 -13.13 8.02
C ASP A 24 1.51 -14.38 8.15
N LEU A 25 0.36 -14.36 7.48
CA LEU A 25 -0.69 -15.37 7.60
C LEU A 25 -0.24 -16.74 7.08
N ALA A 26 0.78 -16.78 6.22
CA ALA A 26 1.31 -18.03 5.70
C ALA A 26 1.87 -18.94 6.80
N LYS A 27 2.33 -18.39 7.92
CA LYS A 27 2.81 -19.17 9.09
C LYS A 27 1.69 -19.90 9.81
N PHE A 28 0.45 -19.44 9.66
CA PHE A 28 -0.71 -19.97 10.36
C PHE A 28 -1.77 -20.51 9.40
N SER A 29 -1.35 -20.94 8.21
CA SER A 29 -2.22 -21.29 7.08
C SER A 29 -3.28 -22.37 7.38
N THR A 30 -3.05 -23.24 8.35
CA THR A 30 -3.97 -24.28 8.76
C THR A 30 -5.01 -23.83 9.78
N GLN A 31 -4.80 -22.67 10.43
CA GLN A 31 -5.62 -22.20 11.56
C GLN A 31 -6.32 -20.88 11.28
N VAL A 32 -5.88 -20.13 10.29
CA VAL A 32 -6.35 -18.76 10.03
C VAL A 32 -6.88 -18.65 8.60
N ASN A 33 -8.13 -18.20 8.45
CA ASN A 33 -8.66 -17.79 7.17
C ASN A 33 -7.91 -16.54 6.68
N ARG A 34 -7.45 -16.53 5.42
CA ARG A 34 -6.73 -15.41 4.82
C ARG A 34 -7.61 -14.24 4.40
N GLU A 35 -8.94 -14.39 4.46
CA GLU A 35 -9.85 -13.28 4.18
C GLU A 35 -9.73 -12.21 5.25
N VAL A 36 -9.52 -10.98 4.82
CA VAL A 36 -9.39 -9.80 5.69
C VAL A 36 -10.80 -9.27 5.98
N GLY A 37 -11.10 -9.11 7.25
CA GLY A 37 -12.38 -8.58 7.74
C GLY A 37 -12.15 -7.60 8.88
N SER A 38 -13.15 -7.45 9.77
CA SER A 38 -13.13 -6.53 10.91
C SER A 38 -12.20 -6.96 12.05
N SER A 39 -11.79 -8.23 12.11
CA SER A 39 -10.88 -8.73 13.13
C SER A 39 -9.42 -8.43 12.77
N MET A 40 -8.63 -8.03 13.77
CA MET A 40 -7.21 -7.79 13.61
C MET A 40 -6.46 -9.11 13.38
N LYS A 41 -5.79 -9.24 12.23
CA LYS A 41 -5.02 -10.43 11.85
C LYS A 41 -3.54 -10.12 11.58
N SER A 42 -3.16 -8.85 11.61
CA SER A 42 -1.77 -8.45 11.39
C SER A 42 -0.91 -8.75 12.61
N VAL A 43 0.33 -9.15 12.38
CA VAL A 43 1.36 -9.35 13.42
C VAL A 43 2.17 -8.09 13.68
N GLY A 44 2.02 -7.08 12.87
CA GLY A 44 2.69 -5.80 12.96
C GLY A 44 2.29 -4.92 11.78
N GLU A 45 2.97 -3.79 11.65
CA GLU A 45 2.73 -2.83 10.58
C GLU A 45 4.01 -2.07 10.25
N VAL A 46 4.09 -1.58 9.03
CA VAL A 46 5.17 -0.70 8.58
C VAL A 46 4.60 0.67 8.23
N MET A 47 5.41 1.70 8.44
CA MET A 47 5.09 3.06 8.02
C MET A 47 6.22 3.58 7.15
N ALA A 48 5.88 4.01 5.94
CA ALA A 48 6.83 4.61 5.02
C ALA A 48 6.44 6.05 4.71
N ILE A 49 7.43 6.91 4.65
CA ILE A 49 7.28 8.35 4.41
C ILE A 49 7.83 8.68 3.04
N GLY A 50 7.08 9.45 2.27
CA GLY A 50 7.49 9.95 0.96
C GLY A 50 6.88 11.30 0.65
N ARG A 51 7.30 11.92 -0.43
CA ARG A 51 6.70 13.16 -0.93
C ARG A 51 5.50 12.91 -1.84
N THR A 52 5.49 11.75 -2.49
CA THR A 52 4.39 11.30 -3.33
C THR A 52 3.84 9.97 -2.82
N PHE A 53 2.60 9.65 -3.19
CA PHE A 53 2.00 8.37 -2.84
C PHE A 53 2.78 7.21 -3.45
N GLU A 54 3.19 7.34 -4.71
CA GLU A 54 3.95 6.34 -5.44
C GLU A 54 5.28 5.99 -4.73
N GLU A 55 5.98 7.01 -4.26
CA GLU A 55 7.22 6.82 -3.50
C GLU A 55 6.95 6.11 -2.17
N SER A 56 5.97 6.56 -1.42
CA SER A 56 5.68 6.06 -0.08
C SER A 56 5.19 4.61 -0.13
N ILE A 57 4.32 4.24 -1.09
CA ILE A 57 3.81 2.87 -1.23
C ILE A 57 4.92 1.89 -1.63
N GLN A 58 5.83 2.27 -2.52
CA GLN A 58 6.97 1.45 -2.92
C GLN A 58 7.91 1.19 -1.73
N LYS A 59 8.18 2.21 -0.92
CA LYS A 59 8.98 2.06 0.31
C LYS A 59 8.28 1.13 1.31
N ALA A 60 6.97 1.30 1.51
CA ALA A 60 6.20 0.50 2.44
C ALA A 60 6.20 -0.98 2.06
N ILE A 61 5.98 -1.32 0.80
CA ILE A 61 5.99 -2.71 0.30
C ILE A 61 7.36 -3.37 0.60
N ARG A 62 8.46 -2.68 0.33
CA ARG A 62 9.82 -3.20 0.65
C ARG A 62 10.07 -3.39 2.13
N GLN A 63 9.45 -2.58 2.99
CA GLN A 63 9.58 -2.72 4.44
C GLN A 63 8.79 -3.92 4.99
N VAL A 64 7.67 -4.29 4.35
CA VAL A 64 6.88 -5.46 4.76
C VAL A 64 7.68 -6.74 4.59
N ASP A 65 8.30 -6.91 3.42
CA ASP A 65 9.11 -8.10 3.11
C ASP A 65 10.28 -7.70 2.19
N PRO A 66 11.53 -7.95 2.61
CA PRO A 66 12.71 -7.58 1.80
C PRO A 66 12.79 -8.31 0.45
N ARG A 67 12.03 -9.39 0.24
CA ARG A 67 11.92 -10.08 -1.06
C ARG A 67 11.12 -9.29 -2.07
N TRP A 68 10.27 -8.35 -1.63
CA TRP A 68 9.45 -7.51 -2.50
C TRP A 68 10.20 -6.21 -2.83
N LYS A 69 10.42 -5.99 -4.11
CA LYS A 69 11.11 -4.78 -4.60
C LYS A 69 10.21 -3.57 -4.71
N GLY A 70 8.90 -3.77 -4.71
CA GLY A 70 7.89 -2.73 -4.84
C GLY A 70 6.57 -3.29 -5.33
N PHE A 71 5.74 -2.44 -5.94
CA PHE A 71 4.46 -2.84 -6.52
C PHE A 71 4.70 -3.52 -7.87
N GLU A 72 4.88 -4.84 -7.82
CA GLU A 72 5.17 -5.70 -8.97
C GLU A 72 4.31 -6.97 -8.91
N VAL A 73 4.40 -7.80 -9.97
CA VAL A 73 3.65 -9.05 -10.06
C VAL A 73 4.39 -10.16 -9.34
N TYR A 74 4.06 -10.38 -8.06
CA TYR A 74 4.61 -11.49 -7.27
C TYR A 74 3.68 -12.70 -7.19
N TRP A 75 2.42 -12.53 -7.57
CA TRP A 75 1.41 -13.57 -7.49
C TRP A 75 0.47 -13.52 -8.70
N ARG A 76 0.20 -14.69 -9.28
CA ARG A 76 -0.70 -14.89 -10.41
C ARG A 76 -1.79 -15.87 -9.99
N PRO A 77 -2.95 -15.38 -9.50
CA PRO A 77 -4.06 -16.25 -9.13
C PRO A 77 -4.68 -16.93 -10.36
N GLU A 78 -5.19 -18.14 -10.20
CA GLU A 78 -5.94 -18.85 -11.24
C GLU A 78 -7.26 -18.12 -11.55
N ASP A 79 -8.01 -17.76 -10.51
CA ASP A 79 -9.22 -16.94 -10.61
C ASP A 79 -8.90 -15.51 -10.13
N LEU A 80 -8.64 -14.64 -11.10
CA LEU A 80 -8.26 -13.25 -10.84
C LEU A 80 -9.44 -12.43 -10.31
N ASP A 81 -10.64 -12.61 -10.87
CA ASP A 81 -11.80 -11.82 -10.47
C ASP A 81 -12.20 -12.13 -9.02
N ARG A 82 -12.12 -13.40 -8.61
CA ARG A 82 -12.30 -13.79 -7.22
C ARG A 82 -11.20 -13.23 -6.30
N ALA A 83 -9.94 -13.27 -6.74
CA ALA A 83 -8.81 -12.75 -5.97
C ALA A 83 -8.88 -11.22 -5.78
N LEU A 84 -9.55 -10.50 -6.68
CA LEU A 84 -9.82 -9.07 -6.58
C LEU A 84 -11.05 -8.77 -5.71
N THR A 85 -12.08 -9.60 -5.77
CA THR A 85 -13.33 -9.40 -5.03
C THR A 85 -13.17 -9.73 -3.56
N VAL A 86 -12.51 -10.87 -3.25
CA VAL A 86 -12.29 -11.32 -1.88
C VAL A 86 -11.02 -10.65 -1.32
N PRO A 87 -11.11 -9.85 -0.24
CA PRO A 87 -9.95 -9.19 0.33
C PRO A 87 -9.05 -10.19 1.04
N THR A 88 -7.82 -10.35 0.56
CA THR A 88 -6.78 -11.19 1.16
C THR A 88 -5.48 -10.39 1.33
N ASP A 89 -4.55 -10.94 2.09
CA ASP A 89 -3.19 -10.41 2.27
C ASP A 89 -2.41 -10.25 0.95
N MET A 90 -2.77 -10.99 -0.09
CA MET A 90 -2.12 -10.95 -1.41
C MET A 90 -2.86 -10.09 -2.45
N ARG A 91 -3.99 -9.50 -2.08
CA ARG A 91 -4.84 -8.71 -3.00
C ARG A 91 -4.09 -7.60 -3.72
N LEU A 92 -3.14 -6.94 -3.03
CA LEU A 92 -2.30 -5.90 -3.63
C LEU A 92 -1.55 -6.40 -4.86
N PHE A 93 -1.03 -7.63 -4.82
CA PHE A 93 -0.31 -8.24 -5.95
C PHE A 93 -1.25 -8.80 -7.02
N ALA A 94 -2.48 -9.18 -6.65
CA ALA A 94 -3.52 -9.49 -7.63
C ALA A 94 -3.90 -8.24 -8.45
N ILE A 95 -3.95 -7.05 -7.81
CA ILE A 95 -4.16 -5.78 -8.49
C ILE A 95 -2.99 -5.50 -9.46
N ALA A 96 -1.74 -5.69 -9.03
CA ALA A 96 -0.58 -5.52 -9.91
C ALA A 96 -0.65 -6.45 -11.13
N TYR A 97 -1.00 -7.72 -10.93
CA TYR A 97 -1.20 -8.69 -12.01
C TYR A 97 -2.31 -8.26 -12.98
N ALA A 98 -3.46 -7.84 -12.45
CA ALA A 98 -4.58 -7.37 -13.24
C ALA A 98 -4.21 -6.16 -14.11
N MET A 99 -3.45 -5.21 -13.56
CA MET A 99 -3.06 -3.98 -14.26
C MET A 99 -1.97 -4.20 -15.30
N TYR A 100 -0.93 -4.93 -14.95
CA TYR A 100 0.28 -5.02 -15.80
C TYR A 100 0.21 -6.16 -16.83
N GLU A 101 -0.36 -7.30 -16.50
CA GLU A 101 -0.39 -8.44 -17.39
C GLU A 101 -1.75 -8.68 -18.05
N LYS A 102 -2.86 -8.34 -17.37
CA LYS A 102 -4.22 -8.54 -17.90
C LYS A 102 -4.85 -7.28 -18.47
N GLY A 103 -4.22 -6.12 -18.30
CA GLY A 103 -4.71 -4.86 -18.87
C GLY A 103 -6.06 -4.39 -18.33
N TYR A 104 -6.42 -4.76 -17.10
CA TYR A 104 -7.67 -4.32 -16.49
C TYR A 104 -7.71 -2.80 -16.37
N THR A 105 -8.88 -2.22 -16.66
CA THR A 105 -9.10 -0.78 -16.51
C THR A 105 -9.29 -0.43 -15.04
N VAL A 106 -9.06 0.84 -14.71
CA VAL A 106 -9.28 1.38 -13.35
C VAL A 106 -10.74 1.19 -12.93
N ASP A 107 -11.69 1.36 -13.86
CA ASP A 107 -13.12 1.20 -13.59
C ASP A 107 -13.45 -0.25 -13.22
N ARG A 108 -12.95 -1.22 -13.99
CA ARG A 108 -13.16 -2.64 -13.69
C ARG A 108 -12.52 -3.03 -12.34
N LEU A 109 -11.31 -2.52 -12.05
CA LEU A 109 -10.68 -2.75 -10.76
C LEU A 109 -11.49 -2.17 -9.61
N HIS A 110 -12.02 -0.95 -9.78
CA HIS A 110 -12.89 -0.34 -8.79
C HIS A 110 -14.16 -1.16 -8.56
N ASP A 111 -14.79 -1.66 -9.64
CA ASP A 111 -16.03 -2.44 -9.55
C ASP A 111 -15.83 -3.77 -8.80
N LEU A 112 -14.70 -4.41 -8.99
CA LEU A 112 -14.36 -5.68 -8.31
C LEU A 112 -13.87 -5.47 -6.87
N THR A 113 -12.98 -4.50 -6.67
CA THR A 113 -12.28 -4.33 -5.40
C THR A 113 -12.97 -3.36 -4.44
N LYS A 114 -13.79 -2.44 -4.97
CA LYS A 114 -14.36 -1.26 -4.29
C LYS A 114 -13.32 -0.27 -3.77
N ILE A 115 -12.06 -0.43 -4.14
CA ILE A 115 -10.99 0.53 -3.83
C ILE A 115 -11.20 1.81 -4.63
N THR A 116 -11.00 2.95 -3.99
CA THR A 116 -11.14 4.28 -4.62
C THR A 116 -10.24 4.40 -5.85
N LYS A 117 -10.80 4.88 -6.96
CA LYS A 117 -10.10 4.99 -8.27
C LYS A 117 -8.79 5.80 -8.20
N VAL A 118 -8.71 6.78 -7.32
CA VAL A 118 -7.50 7.60 -7.13
C VAL A 118 -6.27 6.73 -6.84
N TYR A 119 -6.39 5.76 -5.94
CA TYR A 119 -5.26 4.88 -5.61
C TYR A 119 -4.84 3.99 -6.78
N THR A 120 -5.80 3.44 -7.52
CA THR A 120 -5.50 2.60 -8.67
C THR A 120 -4.87 3.38 -9.82
N VAL A 121 -5.24 4.66 -10.01
CA VAL A 121 -4.59 5.55 -10.97
C VAL A 121 -3.12 5.79 -10.59
N HIS A 122 -2.84 6.11 -9.33
CA HIS A 122 -1.48 6.32 -8.84
C HIS A 122 -0.63 5.04 -8.90
N LEU A 123 -1.22 3.88 -8.61
CA LEU A 123 -0.53 2.59 -8.74
C LEU A 123 -0.20 2.24 -10.19
N ARG A 124 -0.99 2.71 -11.17
CA ARG A 124 -0.76 2.49 -12.60
C ARG A 124 0.37 3.34 -13.15
N SER A 125 0.59 4.53 -12.64
CA SER A 125 1.72 5.36 -13.03
C SER A 125 3.01 4.69 -12.53
N ARG A 126 3.64 3.86 -13.37
CA ARG A 126 4.93 3.22 -13.06
C ARG A 126 5.95 4.31 -12.75
N PRO A 127 6.47 4.38 -11.56
CA PRO A 127 7.72 5.09 -11.37
C PRO A 127 8.85 4.17 -11.86
N GLU A 128 9.16 4.19 -13.15
CA GLU A 128 10.31 3.46 -13.72
C GLU A 128 11.65 3.88 -13.08
N LEU A 129 11.65 4.84 -12.17
CA LEU A 129 12.86 5.55 -11.77
C LEU A 129 13.15 5.57 -10.27
N THR A 130 12.30 5.03 -9.42
CA THR A 130 12.53 5.16 -7.98
C THR A 130 13.61 4.24 -7.43
N CYS A 131 14.11 3.28 -8.19
CA CYS A 131 15.23 2.45 -7.76
C CYS A 131 16.60 3.13 -7.88
N LEU A 132 16.74 4.19 -8.68
CA LEU A 132 18.06 4.81 -8.95
C LEU A 132 18.34 6.10 -8.15
N SER A 133 17.33 6.74 -7.56
CA SER A 133 17.51 8.04 -6.89
C SER A 133 17.58 7.99 -5.36
N LEU A 134 17.60 6.81 -4.75
CA LEU A 134 17.61 6.67 -3.28
C LEU A 134 18.96 6.94 -2.62
N ASN A 135 19.96 7.43 -3.35
CA ASN A 135 21.28 7.81 -2.80
C ASN A 135 21.42 9.29 -2.44
N SER A 136 20.38 10.09 -2.54
CA SER A 136 20.48 11.52 -2.16
C SER A 136 19.34 11.96 -1.25
N GLY A 137 19.67 12.12 0.01
CA GLY A 137 19.31 13.19 0.94
C GLY A 137 17.85 13.68 1.09
N ILE A 138 17.25 13.30 2.21
CA ILE A 138 16.48 14.14 3.18
C ILE A 138 15.80 15.39 2.65
N CYS A 139 14.48 15.45 2.74
CA CYS A 139 13.80 16.66 3.21
C CYS A 139 12.44 16.31 3.84
N ILE A 140 12.14 17.01 4.90
CA ILE A 140 11.02 16.79 5.83
C ILE A 140 9.93 17.80 5.49
N SER A 141 8.72 17.36 5.51
CA SER A 141 7.50 18.02 6.02
C SER A 141 6.20 17.55 5.35
N SER A 142 5.22 17.21 6.14
CA SER A 142 3.76 17.02 6.00
C SER A 142 3.18 15.59 6.05
N ILE A 143 2.37 15.31 7.07
CA ILE A 143 1.70 14.01 7.27
C ILE A 143 0.29 14.03 6.69
N ILE A 144 0.04 13.29 5.63
CA ILE A 144 -1.29 12.76 5.33
C ILE A 144 -1.25 11.27 5.66
N SER A 145 -1.88 10.90 6.78
CA SER A 145 -1.96 9.50 7.17
C SER A 145 -3.04 8.81 6.35
N PHE A 146 -2.66 8.04 5.34
CA PHE A 146 -3.57 7.16 4.64
C PHE A 146 -3.60 5.79 5.35
N ARG A 147 -4.73 5.44 5.93
CA ARG A 147 -4.99 4.08 6.38
C ARG A 147 -5.30 3.21 5.17
N LEU A 148 -4.39 2.34 4.76
CA LEU A 148 -4.65 1.25 3.83
C LEU A 148 -5.42 0.08 4.49
N ALA A 149 -6.11 0.33 5.61
CA ALA A 149 -6.94 -0.67 6.28
C ALA A 149 -8.24 -1.00 5.50
N GLU A 150 -8.51 -0.29 4.40
CA GLU A 150 -9.65 -0.52 3.51
C GLU A 150 -9.27 -1.16 2.16
N LEU A 151 -8.03 -1.65 2.03
CA LEU A 151 -7.60 -2.45 0.88
C LEU A 151 -7.93 -3.91 1.03
#